data_32e98615a1e12f75bf4f501192c5ada4
#
_entry.id   32e98615a1e12f75bf4f501192c5ada4
#
_cell.length_a   1.000
_cell.length_b   1.000
_cell.length_c   1.000
_cell.angle_alpha   90.00
_cell.angle_beta   90.00
_cell.angle_gamma   90.00
#
_symmetry.space_group_name_H-M   'P 1'
#
loop_
_entity.id
_entity.type
_entity.pdbx_description
1 polymer ?
#
loop_
_entity_poly.entity_id
_entity_poly.type
_entity_poly.pdbx_seq_one_letter_code
_entity_poly.pdbx_strand_id
1 'polypeptide(L)'
;YYKLRFDYRFLGDQVSGGEIWNIRNSGIMLHSQSARSNDFGQFFPVSIEIQLLGGLGKEMRTTGNLCTPGTAVEIDGKINYRHCIKSTSATYHGDQWVRGEVIVLGGESITHLIENDTVLKYQLPQIGGGFTNPRMGDQDWFSRGVESKDYWIAKEGEVLIEGYIALQAESHPIDFKNIEILNLCGCMDP
;
A
#
# COMPACT_ATOMS: atom_id res chain seq x y z
N TYR A 1 9.01 -13.01 7.76
CA TYR A 1 7.59 -13.10 8.12
C TYR A 1 7.35 -12.20 9.34
N TYR A 2 6.33 -11.33 9.26
CA TYR A 2 6.02 -10.41 10.35
C TYR A 2 4.55 -10.02 10.38
N LYS A 3 4.11 -9.53 11.54
CA LYS A 3 2.86 -8.79 11.71
C LYS A 3 3.21 -7.35 12.08
N LEU A 4 2.73 -6.40 11.30
CA LEU A 4 2.80 -4.98 11.62
C LEU A 4 1.44 -4.54 12.17
N ARG A 5 1.45 -3.80 13.28
CA ARG A 5 0.28 -3.14 13.87
C ARG A 5 0.54 -1.64 13.93
N PHE A 6 -0.51 -0.85 13.74
CA PHE A 6 -0.47 0.60 13.84
C PHE A 6 -1.87 1.16 14.10
N ASP A 7 -1.94 2.30 14.74
CA ASP A 7 -3.16 3.11 14.78
C ASP A 7 -2.91 4.37 13.96
N TYR A 8 -3.92 4.83 13.21
CA TYR A 8 -3.86 6.06 12.42
C TYR A 8 -5.13 6.89 12.59
N ARG A 9 -5.03 8.20 12.34
CA ARG A 9 -6.18 9.10 12.19
C ARG A 9 -5.85 10.24 11.25
N PHE A 10 -6.82 10.67 10.48
CA PHE A 10 -6.73 11.91 9.71
C PHE A 10 -7.18 13.09 10.56
N LEU A 11 -6.56 14.25 10.35
CA LEU A 11 -6.79 15.46 11.12
C LEU A 11 -7.02 16.66 10.20
N GLY A 12 -7.90 17.57 10.65
CA GLY A 12 -8.06 18.87 10.01
C GLY A 12 -8.36 18.83 8.52
N ASP A 13 -7.81 19.77 7.78
CA ASP A 13 -8.07 19.98 6.37
C ASP A 13 -6.85 19.60 5.50
N GLN A 14 -7.11 19.30 4.26
CA GLN A 14 -6.08 19.07 3.25
C GLN A 14 -5.25 20.33 3.04
N VAL A 15 -3.94 20.18 2.78
CA VAL A 15 -3.08 21.29 2.41
C VAL A 15 -3.54 21.96 1.11
N SER A 16 -3.33 23.26 0.99
CA SER A 16 -3.68 24.01 -0.21
C SER A 16 -2.97 23.46 -1.44
N GLY A 17 -3.70 23.29 -2.52
CA GLY A 17 -3.17 22.73 -3.78
C GLY A 17 -3.14 21.20 -3.84
N GLY A 18 -3.63 20.51 -2.82
CA GLY A 18 -3.80 19.06 -2.86
C GLY A 18 -4.93 18.63 -3.82
N GLU A 19 -4.75 17.51 -4.48
CA GLU A 19 -5.73 16.92 -5.39
C GLU A 19 -6.94 16.34 -4.60
N ILE A 20 -8.11 16.30 -5.21
CA ILE A 20 -9.34 15.81 -4.57
C ILE A 20 -9.19 14.35 -4.09
N TRP A 21 -8.48 13.52 -4.83
CA TRP A 21 -8.26 12.12 -4.47
C TRP A 21 -7.31 11.93 -3.29
N ASN A 22 -6.52 12.96 -2.94
CA ASN A 22 -5.61 12.96 -1.78
C ASN A 22 -6.30 13.34 -0.47
N ILE A 23 -7.58 13.74 -0.50
CA ILE A 23 -8.30 14.08 0.74
C ILE A 23 -8.43 12.84 1.60
N ARG A 24 -7.93 12.91 2.85
CA ARG A 24 -7.92 11.79 3.80
C ARG A 24 -7.42 10.50 3.13
N ASN A 25 -6.28 10.62 2.44
CA ASN A 25 -5.58 9.54 1.77
C ASN A 25 -4.15 9.46 2.29
N SER A 26 -3.70 8.26 2.55
CA SER A 26 -2.38 7.92 3.07
C SER A 26 -2.13 6.44 2.87
N GLY A 27 -0.96 5.93 3.25
CA GLY A 27 -0.66 4.51 3.14
C GLY A 27 0.54 4.07 3.96
N ILE A 28 0.68 2.76 4.05
CA ILE A 28 1.91 2.12 4.51
C ILE A 28 2.43 1.26 3.36
N MET A 29 3.64 1.57 2.93
CA MET A 29 4.32 0.83 1.87
C MET A 29 5.03 -0.38 2.46
N LEU A 30 4.76 -1.56 1.93
CA LEU A 30 5.40 -2.83 2.27
C LEU A 30 6.27 -3.29 1.11
N HIS A 31 7.29 -4.08 1.38
CA HIS A 31 8.25 -4.51 0.36
C HIS A 31 8.76 -3.35 -0.49
N SER A 32 8.82 -2.17 0.11
CA SER A 32 9.18 -0.94 -0.59
C SER A 32 10.65 -0.96 -1.01
N GLN A 33 10.92 -0.40 -2.17
CA GLN A 33 12.28 -0.05 -2.53
C GLN A 33 12.92 0.84 -1.45
N SER A 34 14.22 0.86 -1.36
CA SER A 34 14.91 1.70 -0.38
C SER A 34 14.75 3.18 -0.70
N ALA A 35 14.74 4.03 0.32
CA ALA A 35 14.71 5.49 0.11
C ALA A 35 15.92 5.99 -0.71
N ARG A 36 17.04 5.26 -0.69
CA ARG A 36 18.24 5.60 -1.47
C ARG A 36 18.12 5.27 -2.95
N SER A 37 17.21 4.36 -3.31
CA SER A 37 16.99 3.95 -4.70
C SER A 37 15.80 4.69 -5.35
N ASN A 38 15.10 5.56 -4.61
CA ASN A 38 14.11 6.45 -5.20
C ASN A 38 14.81 7.46 -6.11
N ASP A 39 14.30 7.58 -7.33
CA ASP A 39 14.75 8.62 -8.24
C ASP A 39 14.27 10.00 -7.76
N PHE A 40 15.00 11.04 -8.12
CA PHE A 40 14.61 12.41 -7.79
C PHE A 40 13.31 12.77 -8.52
N GLY A 41 12.28 13.11 -7.77
CA GLY A 41 10.96 13.42 -8.34
C GLY A 41 10.04 12.20 -8.54
N GLN A 42 10.47 11.00 -8.17
CA GLN A 42 9.61 9.82 -8.14
C GLN A 42 8.48 10.02 -7.14
N PHE A 43 7.22 9.85 -7.58
CA PHE A 43 6.05 10.12 -6.75
C PHE A 43 5.81 9.06 -5.69
N PHE A 44 5.97 7.79 -6.07
CA PHE A 44 5.75 6.66 -5.18
C PHE A 44 6.90 5.68 -5.28
N PRO A 45 7.38 5.11 -4.18
CA PRO A 45 8.32 4.00 -4.25
C PRO A 45 7.65 2.78 -4.87
N VAL A 46 8.40 1.98 -5.61
CA VAL A 46 7.94 0.65 -6.01
C VAL A 46 7.69 -0.16 -4.74
N SER A 47 6.43 -0.58 -4.53
CA SER A 47 5.99 -1.16 -3.26
C SER A 47 4.62 -1.81 -3.36
N ILE A 48 4.20 -2.46 -2.29
CA ILE A 48 2.82 -2.86 -2.01
C ILE A 48 2.28 -1.89 -0.95
N GLU A 49 1.22 -1.16 -1.27
CA GLU A 49 0.64 -0.16 -0.37
C GLU A 49 -0.62 -0.68 0.31
N ILE A 50 -0.67 -0.59 1.64
CA ILE A 50 -1.92 -0.61 2.39
C ILE A 50 -2.47 0.81 2.35
N GLN A 51 -3.40 1.08 1.45
CA GLN A 51 -4.01 2.41 1.33
C GLN A 51 -4.96 2.67 2.48
N LEU A 52 -4.76 3.78 3.16
CA LEU A 52 -5.57 4.24 4.29
C LEU A 52 -6.44 5.41 3.83
N LEU A 53 -7.76 5.23 3.91
CA LEU A 53 -8.72 6.27 3.54
C LEU A 53 -9.61 6.64 4.73
N GLY A 54 -9.80 7.93 4.94
CA GLY A 54 -10.81 8.45 5.86
C GLY A 54 -12.12 8.78 5.15
N GLY A 55 -13.24 8.56 5.81
CA GLY A 55 -14.56 8.87 5.28
C GLY A 55 -14.79 10.39 5.09
N LEU A 56 -15.53 10.74 4.04
CA LEU A 56 -15.86 12.12 3.66
C LEU A 56 -17.28 12.55 4.07
N GLY A 57 -17.90 11.79 4.97
CA GLY A 57 -19.19 12.12 5.57
C GLY A 57 -20.43 11.59 4.86
N LYS A 58 -20.35 11.14 3.61
CA LYS A 58 -21.54 10.76 2.84
C LYS A 58 -21.46 9.38 2.21
N GLU A 59 -20.36 9.02 1.58
CA GLU A 59 -20.25 7.79 0.78
C GLU A 59 -19.41 6.74 1.47
N MET A 60 -19.64 5.47 1.08
CA MET A 60 -18.79 4.38 1.51
C MET A 60 -17.38 4.54 0.90
N ARG A 61 -16.39 4.60 1.75
CA ARG A 61 -14.98 4.73 1.41
C ARG A 61 -14.17 3.77 2.27
N THR A 62 -13.92 2.59 1.73
CA THR A 62 -13.19 1.54 2.43
C THR A 62 -11.73 1.94 2.68
N THR A 63 -11.15 1.44 3.76
CA THR A 63 -9.74 1.63 4.13
C THR A 63 -9.02 0.28 4.21
N GLY A 64 -7.68 0.26 4.29
CA GLY A 64 -6.94 -0.99 4.18
C GLY A 64 -7.06 -1.60 2.77
N ASN A 65 -7.30 -0.77 1.76
CA ASN A 65 -7.27 -1.19 0.37
C ASN A 65 -5.84 -1.59 -0.04
N LEU A 66 -5.69 -2.22 -1.17
CA LEU A 66 -4.40 -2.47 -1.79
C LEU A 66 -4.18 -1.48 -2.93
N CYS A 67 -3.03 -0.79 -2.96
CA CYS A 67 -2.52 -0.14 -4.15
C CYS A 67 -1.12 -0.67 -4.49
N THR A 68 -0.78 -0.70 -5.78
CA THR A 68 0.39 -1.43 -6.30
C THR A 68 1.26 -0.54 -7.18
N PRO A 69 1.94 0.49 -6.62
CA PRO A 69 2.84 1.32 -7.41
C PRO A 69 4.04 0.50 -7.93
N GLY A 70 4.07 0.24 -9.24
CA GLY A 70 5.10 -0.56 -9.91
C GLY A 70 5.09 -2.05 -9.58
N THR A 71 4.01 -2.55 -8.99
CA THR A 71 3.86 -3.93 -8.52
C THR A 71 2.55 -4.55 -8.99
N ALA A 72 2.41 -5.86 -8.78
CA ALA A 72 1.19 -6.61 -8.99
C ALA A 72 1.06 -7.70 -7.92
N VAL A 73 -0.11 -8.28 -7.80
CA VAL A 73 -0.38 -9.36 -6.84
C VAL A 73 -1.22 -10.46 -7.49
N GLU A 74 -1.24 -11.64 -6.89
CA GLU A 74 -2.17 -12.69 -7.28
C GLU A 74 -3.43 -12.64 -6.41
N ILE A 75 -4.60 -12.69 -7.06
CA ILE A 75 -5.92 -12.86 -6.45
C ILE A 75 -6.67 -13.95 -7.20
N ASP A 76 -7.21 -14.92 -6.49
CA ASP A 76 -7.94 -16.05 -7.05
C ASP A 76 -7.15 -16.81 -8.14
N GLY A 77 -5.85 -17.01 -7.94
CA GLY A 77 -4.96 -17.73 -8.85
C GLY A 77 -4.62 -16.97 -10.14
N LYS A 78 -4.85 -15.65 -10.18
CA LYS A 78 -4.54 -14.82 -11.35
C LYS A 78 -3.81 -13.56 -10.95
N ILE A 79 -2.77 -13.20 -11.72
CA ILE A 79 -2.08 -11.94 -11.51
C ILE A 79 -3.03 -10.78 -11.84
N ASN A 80 -3.17 -9.89 -10.88
CA ASN A 80 -4.00 -8.70 -10.94
C ASN A 80 -3.11 -7.46 -11.02
N TYR A 81 -3.24 -6.71 -12.10
CA TYR A 81 -2.46 -5.50 -12.38
C TYR A 81 -3.23 -4.21 -12.05
N ARG A 82 -4.44 -4.31 -11.48
CA ARG A 82 -5.20 -3.10 -11.10
C ARG A 82 -4.45 -2.38 -9.99
N HIS A 83 -4.26 -1.08 -10.20
CA HIS A 83 -3.50 -0.27 -9.26
C HIS A 83 -4.10 -0.28 -7.86
N CYS A 84 -5.42 -0.04 -7.71
CA CYS A 84 -6.06 -0.11 -6.42
C CYS A 84 -7.23 -1.09 -6.42
N ILE A 85 -7.24 -1.93 -5.40
CA ILE A 85 -8.26 -2.96 -5.13
C ILE A 85 -8.90 -2.63 -3.78
N LYS A 86 -10.21 -2.46 -3.77
CA LYS A 86 -10.96 -2.14 -2.55
C LYS A 86 -10.99 -3.32 -1.59
N SER A 87 -10.83 -3.02 -0.32
CA SER A 87 -11.08 -3.92 0.79
C SER A 87 -12.57 -4.04 1.08
N THR A 88 -12.90 -4.87 2.06
CA THR A 88 -14.27 -5.02 2.61
C THR A 88 -14.50 -4.25 3.90
N SER A 89 -13.59 -3.31 4.26
CA SER A 89 -13.69 -2.58 5.52
C SER A 89 -14.92 -1.67 5.61
N ALA A 90 -15.29 -1.30 6.82
CA ALA A 90 -16.16 -0.17 7.06
C ALA A 90 -15.53 1.16 6.65
N THR A 91 -16.31 2.23 6.66
CA THR A 91 -15.86 3.61 6.47
C THR A 91 -15.75 4.31 7.82
N TYR A 92 -14.61 4.92 8.09
CA TYR A 92 -14.33 5.64 9.33
C TYR A 92 -14.35 7.15 9.07
N HIS A 93 -15.33 7.84 9.63
CA HIS A 93 -15.54 9.27 9.45
C HIS A 93 -14.91 10.09 10.58
N GLY A 94 -14.60 11.35 10.30
CA GLY A 94 -14.04 12.28 11.28
C GLY A 94 -12.59 11.93 11.68
N ASP A 95 -12.17 12.47 12.82
CA ASP A 95 -10.79 12.38 13.29
C ASP A 95 -10.60 11.25 14.32
N GLN A 96 -11.28 10.12 14.10
CA GLN A 96 -11.19 8.96 14.98
C GLN A 96 -9.93 8.14 14.72
N TRP A 97 -9.40 7.52 15.77
CA TRP A 97 -8.35 6.53 15.65
C TRP A 97 -8.92 5.23 15.04
N VAL A 98 -8.18 4.66 14.10
CA VAL A 98 -8.49 3.39 13.45
C VAL A 98 -7.26 2.50 13.58
N ARG A 99 -7.48 1.24 13.98
CA ARG A 99 -6.41 0.24 14.05
C ARG A 99 -6.28 -0.47 12.72
N GLY A 100 -5.05 -0.48 12.20
CA GLY A 100 -4.64 -1.31 11.08
C GLY A 100 -3.65 -2.36 11.51
N GLU A 101 -3.74 -3.53 10.90
CA GLU A 101 -2.74 -4.58 11.03
C GLU A 101 -2.46 -5.19 9.65
N VAL A 102 -1.25 -5.69 9.46
CA VAL A 102 -0.90 -6.49 8.28
C VAL A 102 -0.08 -7.69 8.69
N ILE A 103 -0.40 -8.84 8.13
CA ILE A 103 0.39 -10.06 8.23
C ILE A 103 1.09 -10.26 6.90
N VAL A 104 2.42 -10.28 6.91
CA VAL A 104 3.26 -10.47 5.72
C VAL A 104 4.02 -11.77 5.87
N LEU A 105 3.73 -12.71 4.98
CA LEU A 105 4.41 -14.01 4.89
C LEU A 105 5.38 -13.99 3.69
N GLY A 106 6.39 -13.12 3.74
CA GLY A 106 7.36 -12.93 2.68
C GLY A 106 6.69 -12.69 1.32
N GLY A 107 7.07 -13.47 0.32
CA GLY A 107 6.45 -13.46 -1.01
C GLY A 107 5.24 -14.37 -1.16
N GLU A 108 4.80 -15.06 -0.11
CA GLU A 108 3.69 -16.01 -0.19
C GLU A 108 2.33 -15.32 -0.14
N SER A 109 2.10 -14.51 0.90
CA SER A 109 0.82 -13.81 1.05
C SER A 109 0.91 -12.60 1.98
N ILE A 110 -0.01 -11.66 1.75
CA ILE A 110 -0.23 -10.49 2.60
C ILE A 110 -1.71 -10.42 2.95
N THR A 111 -2.00 -10.15 4.23
CA THR A 111 -3.37 -10.05 4.76
C THR A 111 -3.52 -8.73 5.49
N HIS A 112 -4.49 -7.90 5.08
CA HIS A 112 -4.86 -6.65 5.73
C HIS A 112 -5.99 -6.88 6.73
N LEU A 113 -5.84 -6.28 7.92
CA LEU A 113 -6.90 -6.26 8.93
C LEU A 113 -7.17 -4.81 9.34
N ILE A 114 -8.44 -4.47 9.52
CA ILE A 114 -8.89 -3.20 10.06
C ILE A 114 -9.83 -3.51 11.25
N GLU A 115 -9.56 -2.92 12.41
CA GLU A 115 -10.28 -3.17 13.66
C GLU A 115 -10.40 -4.69 14.00
N ASN A 116 -9.33 -5.44 13.73
CA ASN A 116 -9.17 -6.88 13.86
C ASN A 116 -9.93 -7.74 12.81
N ASP A 117 -10.72 -7.16 11.94
CA ASP A 117 -11.38 -7.89 10.85
C ASP A 117 -10.47 -8.02 9.64
N THR A 118 -10.33 -9.22 9.08
CA THR A 118 -9.65 -9.42 7.79
C THR A 118 -10.46 -8.76 6.69
N VAL A 119 -9.88 -7.77 6.03
CA VAL A 119 -10.57 -6.97 5.00
C VAL A 119 -10.06 -7.19 3.59
N LEU A 120 -8.84 -7.73 3.45
CA LEU A 120 -8.26 -8.07 2.15
C LEU A 120 -7.13 -9.09 2.32
N LYS A 121 -7.02 -10.04 1.38
CA LYS A 121 -5.91 -10.99 1.31
C LYS A 121 -5.54 -11.22 -0.16
N TYR A 122 -4.24 -11.34 -0.42
CA TYR A 122 -3.68 -11.61 -1.73
C TYR A 122 -2.35 -12.36 -1.59
N GLN A 123 -1.83 -12.84 -2.71
CA GLN A 123 -0.65 -13.70 -2.80
C GLN A 123 0.35 -13.15 -3.80
N LEU A 124 1.57 -13.68 -3.78
CA LEU A 124 2.62 -13.45 -4.76
C LEU A 124 2.80 -11.96 -5.13
N PRO A 125 3.06 -11.08 -4.13
CA PRO A 125 3.42 -9.70 -4.44
C PRO A 125 4.68 -9.71 -5.33
N GLN A 126 4.63 -9.00 -6.46
CA GLN A 126 5.69 -9.07 -7.46
C GLN A 126 5.87 -7.74 -8.18
N ILE A 127 7.01 -7.56 -8.81
CA ILE A 127 7.24 -6.43 -9.71
C ILE A 127 6.30 -6.56 -10.91
N GLY A 128 5.60 -5.48 -11.27
CA GLY A 128 4.65 -5.50 -12.38
C GLY A 128 3.71 -4.30 -12.38
N GLY A 129 2.80 -4.23 -13.36
CA GLY A 129 1.84 -3.12 -13.45
C GLY A 129 2.45 -1.86 -14.07
N GLY A 130 1.80 -0.72 -13.94
CA GLY A 130 2.22 0.60 -14.39
C GLY A 130 3.20 0.63 -15.58
N PHE A 131 4.43 0.99 -15.27
CA PHE A 131 5.50 1.11 -16.27
C PHE A 131 6.09 -0.22 -16.73
N THR A 132 5.80 -1.35 -16.09
CA THR A 132 6.23 -2.69 -16.54
C THR A 132 5.18 -3.36 -17.41
N ASN A 133 3.90 -2.97 -17.30
CA ASN A 133 2.81 -3.56 -18.08
C ASN A 133 1.93 -2.49 -18.73
N PRO A 134 2.25 -2.08 -19.96
CA PRO A 134 1.51 -1.03 -20.68
C PRO A 134 0.05 -1.39 -21.02
N ARG A 135 -0.40 -2.63 -20.78
CA ARG A 135 -1.80 -3.04 -20.98
C ARG A 135 -2.76 -2.41 -19.98
N MET A 136 -2.23 -1.78 -18.95
CA MET A 136 -2.98 -1.09 -17.91
C MET A 136 -3.03 0.43 -18.16
N GLY A 137 -3.23 0.82 -19.38
CA GLY A 137 -3.33 2.08 -20.12
C GLY A 137 -3.37 3.44 -19.43
N ASP A 138 -3.72 3.55 -18.20
CA ASP A 138 -3.91 4.80 -17.44
C ASP A 138 -2.94 4.96 -16.27
N GLN A 139 -1.90 4.13 -16.20
CA GLN A 139 -0.97 4.12 -15.08
C GLN A 139 0.38 4.80 -15.36
N ASP A 140 0.49 5.54 -16.43
CA ASP A 140 1.71 6.32 -16.75
C ASP A 140 2.12 7.29 -15.64
N TRP A 141 1.20 7.70 -14.80
CA TRP A 141 1.52 8.61 -13.71
C TRP A 141 2.41 7.98 -12.61
N PHE A 142 2.39 6.65 -12.42
CA PHE A 142 3.33 5.95 -11.53
C PHE A 142 4.77 6.03 -12.03
N SER A 143 4.93 6.13 -13.33
CA SER A 143 6.23 6.25 -13.93
C SER A 143 6.79 7.67 -13.87
N ARG A 144 6.03 8.64 -13.36
CA ARG A 144 6.50 10.03 -13.23
C ARG A 144 7.66 10.10 -12.25
N GLY A 145 8.76 10.66 -12.75
CA GLY A 145 9.99 10.79 -11.97
C GLY A 145 10.76 9.49 -11.77
N VAL A 146 10.33 8.36 -12.36
CA VAL A 146 11.11 7.12 -12.32
C VAL A 146 12.07 7.10 -13.48
N GLU A 147 13.33 7.46 -13.24
CA GLU A 147 14.41 7.43 -14.23
C GLU A 147 14.93 5.99 -14.44
N SER A 148 14.86 5.17 -13.39
CA SER A 148 15.31 3.76 -13.35
C SER A 148 14.29 2.76 -13.93
N LYS A 149 13.39 3.17 -14.84
CA LYS A 149 12.33 2.31 -15.40
C LYS A 149 12.85 0.98 -15.95
N ASP A 150 13.92 1.02 -16.74
CA ASP A 150 14.48 -0.17 -17.38
C ASP A 150 14.91 -1.22 -16.36
N TYR A 151 15.43 -0.78 -15.21
CA TYR A 151 15.76 -1.68 -14.11
C TYR A 151 14.53 -2.43 -13.58
N TRP A 152 13.41 -1.74 -13.39
CA TRP A 152 12.17 -2.34 -12.90
C TRP A 152 11.48 -3.19 -13.96
N ILE A 153 11.48 -2.75 -15.22
CA ILE A 153 10.92 -3.51 -16.35
C ILE A 153 11.64 -4.85 -16.51
N ALA A 154 12.96 -4.86 -16.35
CA ALA A 154 13.77 -6.09 -16.42
C ALA A 154 13.45 -7.10 -15.30
N LYS A 155 12.79 -6.65 -14.23
CA LYS A 155 12.39 -7.45 -13.07
C LYS A 155 10.90 -7.83 -13.06
N GLU A 156 10.16 -7.57 -14.12
CA GLU A 156 8.74 -7.92 -14.18
C GLU A 156 8.51 -9.40 -13.82
N GLY A 157 7.60 -9.66 -12.89
CA GLY A 157 7.29 -10.99 -12.37
C GLY A 157 8.22 -11.49 -11.25
N GLU A 158 9.27 -10.74 -10.89
CA GLU A 158 10.10 -11.06 -9.71
C GLU A 158 9.27 -10.90 -8.43
N VAL A 159 9.14 -11.99 -7.66
CA VAL A 159 8.38 -12.00 -6.41
C VAL A 159 9.10 -11.18 -5.34
N LEU A 160 8.36 -10.31 -4.68
CA LEU A 160 8.85 -9.49 -3.57
C LEU A 160 8.83 -10.30 -2.28
N ILE A 161 9.99 -10.68 -1.78
CA ILE A 161 10.13 -11.49 -0.56
C ILE A 161 10.53 -10.65 0.66
N GLU A 162 11.09 -9.48 0.43
CA GLU A 162 11.58 -8.55 1.45
C GLU A 162 11.54 -7.11 0.93
N GLY A 163 11.84 -6.14 1.79
CA GLY A 163 11.92 -4.73 1.44
C GLY A 163 11.79 -3.84 2.67
N TYR A 164 11.62 -2.55 2.44
CA TYR A 164 11.44 -1.56 3.50
C TYR A 164 9.96 -1.34 3.80
N ILE A 165 9.70 -0.74 4.96
CA ILE A 165 8.38 -0.22 5.34
C ILE A 165 8.48 1.30 5.32
N ALA A 166 7.56 1.98 4.62
CA ALA A 166 7.47 3.42 4.60
C ALA A 166 6.07 3.89 4.99
N LEU A 167 5.99 5.02 5.70
CA LEU A 167 4.74 5.70 6.02
C LEU A 167 4.54 6.84 5.03
N GLN A 168 3.34 6.97 4.50
CA GLN A 168 2.98 8.01 3.55
C GLN A 168 2.17 9.12 4.25
N ALA A 169 2.36 10.35 3.79
CA ALA A 169 1.45 11.47 4.03
C ALA A 169 1.13 12.12 2.68
N GLU A 170 -0.11 12.00 2.22
CA GLU A 170 -0.50 12.36 0.86
C GLU A 170 -1.38 13.61 0.85
N SER A 171 -0.77 14.77 1.09
CA SER A 171 -1.39 16.10 1.15
C SER A 171 -2.49 16.33 2.20
N HIS A 172 -2.77 15.34 3.07
CA HIS A 172 -3.71 15.48 4.18
C HIS A 172 -3.01 15.09 5.48
N PRO A 173 -3.13 15.89 6.56
CA PRO A 173 -2.50 15.56 7.84
C PRO A 173 -2.99 14.22 8.38
N ILE A 174 -2.06 13.41 8.81
CA ILE A 174 -2.30 12.10 9.41
C ILE A 174 -1.38 11.89 10.61
N ASP A 175 -1.93 11.34 11.68
CA ASP A 175 -1.15 10.86 12.82
C ASP A 175 -1.04 9.34 12.77
N PHE A 176 0.11 8.83 13.17
CA PHE A 176 0.35 7.42 13.47
C PHE A 176 0.81 7.26 14.91
N LYS A 177 0.39 6.18 15.56
CA LYS A 177 0.87 5.75 16.87
C LYS A 177 0.85 4.23 17.01
N ASN A 178 1.42 3.72 18.10
CA ASN A 178 1.45 2.29 18.43
C ASN A 178 1.93 1.43 17.25
N ILE A 179 3.00 1.89 16.58
CA ILE A 179 3.60 1.14 15.46
C ILE A 179 4.46 0.04 16.05
N GLU A 180 4.06 -1.21 15.84
CA GLU A 180 4.68 -2.39 16.43
C GLU A 180 4.91 -3.46 15.37
N ILE A 181 6.06 -4.12 15.41
CA ILE A 181 6.38 -5.27 14.56
C ILE A 181 6.58 -6.50 15.42
N LEU A 182 5.84 -7.55 15.11
CA LEU A 182 6.04 -8.89 15.64
C LEU A 182 6.69 -9.76 14.56
N ASN A 183 7.89 -10.26 14.88
CA ASN A 183 8.56 -11.26 14.03
C ASN A 183 7.85 -12.62 14.17
N LEU A 184 7.44 -13.22 13.06
CA LEU A 184 6.73 -14.50 13.02
C LEU A 184 7.64 -15.68 12.68
N CYS A 185 8.92 -15.45 12.36
CA CYS A 185 9.84 -16.52 11.95
C CYS A 185 10.07 -17.59 13.04
N GLY A 186 9.88 -17.28 14.32
CA GLY A 186 9.96 -18.26 15.42
C GLY A 186 8.65 -18.98 15.75
N CYS A 187 7.54 -18.62 15.09
CA CYS A 187 6.21 -19.20 15.34
C CYS A 187 5.80 -20.26 14.31
N MET A 188 6.66 -20.49 13.31
CA MET A 188 6.36 -21.34 12.14
C MET A 188 7.24 -22.59 12.08
N ASP A 189 7.92 -22.95 13.18
CA ASP A 189 8.56 -24.27 13.29
C ASP A 189 7.48 -25.34 13.39
N PRO A 190 7.58 -26.43 12.61
CA PRO A 190 6.57 -27.48 12.52
C PRO A 190 6.39 -28.28 13.78
#